data_23ea7e2875c9fdeac90135ba322f0e49
#
_entry.id   23ea7e2875c9fdeac90135ba322f0e49
#
_cell.length_a   1.000
_cell.length_b   1.000
_cell.length_c   1.000
_cell.angle_alpha   90.00
_cell.angle_beta   90.00
_cell.angle_gamma   90.00
#
_symmetry.space_group_name_H-M   'P 1'
#
loop_
_entity.id
_entity.type
_entity.pdbx_description
1 polymer ?
#
loop_
_entity_poly.entity_id
_entity_poly.type
_entity_poly.pdbx_seq_one_letter_code
_entity_poly.pdbx_strand_id
1 'polypeptide(L)'
;MEEKKLYNAVRKTITLADGREIMIETGKLAKQADGSVVVKMGDTVVAAKDAKPDTDFMPLQVEYKEKYAACGRYPGGFMKREGKANDSEILVARLIDRALRPLFPSDYHAEVYVTVNLISADKDIQPDALAGLAAS
;
A
#
# COMPACT_ATOMS: atom_id res chain seq x y z
N MET A 1 5.65 -21.86 27.38
CA MET A 1 6.08 -20.45 27.26
C MET A 1 5.13 -19.78 26.29
N GLU A 2 4.21 -18.95 26.79
CA GLU A 2 3.37 -18.15 25.92
C GLU A 2 4.25 -17.08 25.24
N GLU A 3 4.34 -17.14 23.91
CA GLU A 3 4.91 -16.05 23.14
C GLU A 3 4.11 -14.78 23.43
N LYS A 4 4.72 -13.86 24.15
CA LYS A 4 4.16 -12.52 24.35
C LYS A 4 3.92 -11.90 22.98
N LYS A 5 2.67 -11.86 22.52
CA LYS A 5 2.30 -11.18 21.27
C LYS A 5 2.71 -9.72 21.39
N LEU A 6 3.82 -9.37 20.78
CA LEU A 6 4.39 -8.01 20.76
C LEU A 6 3.54 -7.00 20.01
N TYR A 7 2.43 -7.43 19.37
CA TYR A 7 1.54 -6.59 18.57
C TYR A 7 0.11 -7.15 18.53
N ASN A 8 -0.85 -6.28 18.54
CA ASN A 8 -2.26 -6.59 18.34
C ASN A 8 -2.60 -6.51 16.85
N ALA A 9 -2.18 -7.51 16.08
CA ALA A 9 -2.54 -7.59 14.67
C ALA A 9 -4.00 -8.06 14.53
N VAL A 10 -4.79 -7.27 13.82
CA VAL A 10 -6.14 -7.65 13.40
C VAL A 10 -6.06 -8.15 11.97
N ARG A 11 -6.60 -9.35 11.72
CA ARG A 11 -6.58 -9.99 10.40
C ARG A 11 -7.99 -10.37 9.99
N LYS A 12 -8.33 -10.09 8.74
CA LYS A 12 -9.57 -10.52 8.10
C LYS A 12 -9.27 -11.14 6.75
N THR A 13 -9.91 -12.26 6.46
CA THR A 13 -9.81 -12.93 5.16
C THR A 13 -11.15 -12.86 4.45
N ILE A 14 -11.14 -12.54 3.17
CA ILE A 14 -12.30 -12.47 2.29
C ILE A 14 -12.06 -13.48 1.19
N THR A 15 -13.00 -14.41 1.01
CA THR A 15 -12.97 -15.39 -0.09
C THR A 15 -13.78 -14.86 -1.27
N LEU A 16 -13.17 -14.79 -2.44
CA LEU A 16 -13.81 -14.39 -3.68
C LEU A 16 -14.65 -15.54 -4.25
N ALA A 17 -15.56 -15.23 -5.17
CA ALA A 17 -16.43 -16.21 -5.81
C ALA A 17 -15.67 -17.29 -6.63
N ASP A 18 -14.44 -16.99 -7.05
CA ASP A 18 -13.54 -17.89 -7.76
C ASP A 18 -12.66 -18.75 -6.83
N GLY A 19 -12.85 -18.65 -5.51
CA GLY A 19 -12.11 -19.40 -4.49
C GLY A 19 -10.79 -18.78 -4.07
N ARG A 20 -10.35 -17.65 -4.67
CA ARG A 20 -9.16 -16.93 -4.22
C ARG A 20 -9.43 -16.19 -2.92
N GLU A 21 -8.43 -16.08 -2.06
CA GLU A 21 -8.54 -15.41 -0.78
C GLU A 21 -7.74 -14.11 -0.76
N ILE A 22 -8.38 -13.05 -0.26
CA ILE A 22 -7.73 -11.78 0.05
C ILE A 22 -7.62 -11.66 1.57
N MET A 23 -6.40 -11.51 2.08
CA MET A 23 -6.13 -11.27 3.49
C MET A 23 -5.81 -9.80 3.70
N ILE A 24 -6.49 -9.19 4.66
CA ILE A 24 -6.25 -7.82 5.12
C ILE A 24 -5.75 -7.91 6.56
N GLU A 25 -4.60 -7.30 6.85
CA GLU A 25 -4.00 -7.29 8.18
C GLU A 25 -3.59 -5.86 8.55
N THR A 26 -3.91 -5.44 9.76
CA THR A 26 -3.47 -4.15 10.33
C THR A 26 -2.85 -4.33 11.71
N GLY A 27 -2.09 -3.33 12.19
CA GLY A 27 -1.49 -3.30 13.52
C GLY A 27 -0.19 -4.08 13.69
N LYS A 28 0.38 -4.65 12.61
CA LYS A 28 1.65 -5.39 12.64
C LYS A 28 2.83 -4.57 12.17
N LEU A 29 2.69 -3.90 11.05
CA LEU A 29 3.73 -3.11 10.39
C LEU A 29 3.47 -1.62 10.56
N ALA A 30 4.51 -0.81 10.35
CA ALA A 30 4.46 0.65 10.32
C ALA A 30 3.71 1.30 11.51
N LYS A 31 4.00 0.88 12.72
CA LYS A 31 3.35 1.33 13.97
C LYS A 31 3.49 2.83 14.28
N GLN A 32 4.38 3.53 13.60
CA GLN A 32 4.59 4.98 13.72
C GLN A 32 3.76 5.80 12.72
N ALA A 33 3.02 5.12 11.85
CA ALA A 33 2.06 5.75 10.97
C ALA A 33 0.72 5.91 11.66
N ASP A 34 -0.08 6.88 11.25
CA ASP A 34 -1.45 7.07 11.75
C ASP A 34 -2.35 5.91 11.34
N GLY A 35 -2.11 5.34 10.15
CA GLY A 35 -2.72 4.10 9.69
C GLY A 35 -1.76 3.24 8.89
N SER A 36 -1.90 1.93 8.97
CA SER A 36 -1.17 1.01 8.12
C SER A 36 -1.95 -0.27 7.90
N VAL A 37 -1.97 -0.74 6.66
CA VAL A 37 -2.63 -1.98 6.30
C VAL A 37 -1.75 -2.80 5.37
N VAL A 38 -1.84 -4.11 5.50
CA VAL A 38 -1.21 -5.08 4.60
C VAL A 38 -2.31 -5.88 3.92
N VAL A 39 -2.32 -5.87 2.60
CA VAL A 39 -3.23 -6.68 1.79
C VAL A 39 -2.42 -7.75 1.07
N LYS A 40 -2.87 -8.99 1.17
CA LYS A 40 -2.23 -10.14 0.55
C LYS A 40 -3.24 -10.94 -0.27
N MET A 41 -2.83 -11.32 -1.48
CA MET A 41 -3.55 -12.27 -2.33
C MET A 41 -2.51 -13.16 -3.02
N GLY A 42 -2.58 -14.48 -2.80
CA GLY A 42 -1.48 -15.37 -3.20
C GLY A 42 -0.17 -14.91 -2.56
N ASP A 43 0.87 -14.72 -3.36
CA ASP A 43 2.18 -14.21 -2.92
C ASP A 43 2.34 -12.68 -3.10
N THR A 44 1.33 -11.97 -3.60
CA THR A 44 1.35 -10.51 -3.72
C THR A 44 0.98 -9.85 -2.40
N VAL A 45 1.82 -8.96 -1.90
CA VAL A 45 1.65 -8.24 -0.64
C VAL A 45 1.88 -6.74 -0.84
N VAL A 46 0.94 -5.93 -0.38
CA VAL A 46 0.97 -4.46 -0.47
C VAL A 46 0.76 -3.87 0.91
N ALA A 47 1.46 -2.79 1.22
CA ALA A 47 1.30 -2.03 2.46
C ALA A 47 1.14 -0.54 2.19
N ALA A 48 0.24 0.13 2.91
CA ALA A 48 -0.03 1.55 2.82
C ALA A 48 0.16 2.26 4.18
N LYS A 49 0.50 3.56 4.16
CA LYS A 49 0.82 4.36 5.34
C LYS A 49 0.45 5.84 5.14
N ASP A 50 -0.05 6.53 6.18
CA ASP A 50 -0.42 7.97 6.28
C ASP A 50 0.46 8.75 7.26
N ALA A 51 0.60 10.03 7.29
CA ALA A 51 0.12 11.36 7.24
C ALA A 51 0.97 12.44 7.95
N LYS A 52 0.61 13.74 7.84
CA LYS A 52 0.96 14.87 8.75
C LYS A 52 -0.04 16.03 8.63
N PRO A 53 -0.37 16.81 9.69
CA PRO A 53 -1.35 17.89 9.61
C PRO A 53 -0.76 19.26 9.23
N ASP A 54 -1.58 20.09 8.57
CA ASP A 54 -1.55 21.55 8.47
C ASP A 54 -1.32 22.21 7.10
N THR A 55 -2.42 22.43 6.33
CA THR A 55 -2.42 23.35 5.16
C THR A 55 -3.84 23.79 4.79
N ASP A 56 -3.98 24.95 4.09
CA ASP A 56 -5.27 25.57 3.69
C ASP A 56 -6.06 24.79 2.61
N PHE A 57 -5.51 23.76 2.03
CA PHE A 57 -6.16 22.81 1.12
C PHE A 57 -5.71 21.40 1.47
N MET A 58 -6.45 20.37 1.06
CA MET A 58 -6.04 18.98 1.28
C MET A 58 -4.99 18.54 0.24
N PRO A 59 -3.70 18.56 0.55
CA PRO A 59 -2.67 17.99 -0.29
C PRO A 59 -2.63 16.48 -0.09
N LEU A 60 -3.33 15.74 -0.95
CA LEU A 60 -3.20 14.29 -1.03
C LEU A 60 -2.04 13.93 -1.95
N GLN A 61 -1.04 13.26 -1.42
CA GLN A 61 0.05 12.68 -2.18
C GLN A 61 0.00 11.16 -2.09
N VAL A 62 -0.13 10.50 -3.24
CA VAL A 62 -0.12 9.04 -3.34
C VAL A 62 1.16 8.62 -4.04
N GLU A 63 1.94 7.79 -3.38
CA GLU A 63 3.14 7.18 -3.92
C GLU A 63 2.93 5.66 -4.00
N TYR A 64 3.04 5.10 -5.20
CA TYR A 64 3.04 3.66 -5.43
C TYR A 64 4.39 3.22 -5.95
N LYS A 65 4.96 2.19 -5.35
CA LYS A 65 6.27 1.64 -5.72
C LYS A 65 6.27 0.13 -5.82
N GLU A 66 6.75 -0.35 -6.96
CA GLU A 66 7.08 -1.76 -7.21
C GLU A 66 8.60 -1.93 -7.08
N LYS A 67 9.04 -2.46 -5.93
CA LYS A 67 10.47 -2.65 -5.68
C LYS A 67 10.97 -3.92 -6.36
N TYR A 68 12.19 -3.88 -6.91
CA TYR A 68 12.88 -5.06 -7.46
C TYR A 68 12.97 -6.20 -6.44
N ALA A 69 13.11 -5.88 -5.17
CA ALA A 69 13.14 -6.84 -4.07
C ALA A 69 11.84 -7.68 -3.97
N ALA A 70 10.69 -7.15 -4.41
CA ALA A 70 9.43 -7.90 -4.44
C ALA A 70 9.47 -9.13 -5.36
N CYS A 71 10.35 -9.11 -6.38
CA CYS A 71 10.61 -10.22 -7.28
C CYS A 71 11.95 -10.93 -6.98
N GLY A 72 12.58 -10.66 -5.85
CA GLY A 72 13.87 -11.22 -5.47
C GLY A 72 15.04 -10.75 -6.35
N ARG A 73 14.96 -9.56 -6.93
CA ARG A 73 15.96 -9.02 -7.88
C ARG A 73 16.60 -7.75 -7.35
N TYR A 74 17.76 -7.40 -7.92
CA TYR A 74 18.42 -6.11 -7.74
C TYR A 74 18.12 -5.17 -8.90
N PRO A 75 18.15 -3.84 -8.69
CA PRO A 75 18.17 -2.88 -9.78
C PRO A 75 19.39 -3.15 -10.69
N GLY A 76 19.14 -3.39 -11.98
CA GLY A 76 20.19 -3.77 -12.95
C GLY A 76 20.86 -2.61 -13.67
N GLY A 77 20.46 -1.36 -13.39
CA GLY A 77 21.01 -0.16 -14.04
C GLY A 77 22.41 0.21 -13.54
N PHE A 78 23.08 1.13 -14.26
CA PHE A 78 24.41 1.66 -13.92
C PHE A 78 24.52 2.12 -12.46
N MET A 79 23.50 2.78 -11.96
CA MET A 79 23.43 3.29 -10.58
C MET A 79 23.12 2.22 -9.53
N LYS A 80 22.73 1.01 -9.92
CA LYS A 80 22.30 -0.09 -9.03
C LYS A 80 21.31 0.36 -7.94
N ARG A 81 20.43 1.30 -8.28
CA ARG A 81 19.41 1.89 -7.40
C ARG A 81 18.04 1.79 -8.07
N GLU A 82 17.01 1.76 -7.24
CA GLU A 82 15.65 2.00 -7.71
C GLU A 82 15.57 3.45 -8.21
N GLY A 83 15.17 3.61 -9.48
CA GLY A 83 15.03 4.92 -10.10
C GLY A 83 13.76 5.64 -9.69
N LYS A 84 13.40 6.67 -10.46
CA LYS A 84 12.10 7.33 -10.38
C LYS A 84 11.00 6.32 -10.73
N ALA A 85 9.77 6.61 -10.24
CA ALA A 85 8.60 5.83 -10.62
C ALA A 85 8.47 5.76 -12.15
N ASN A 86 8.16 4.58 -12.67
CA ASN A 86 7.87 4.38 -14.08
C ASN A 86 6.43 4.83 -14.41
N ASP A 87 6.08 4.88 -15.70
CA ASP A 87 4.77 5.37 -16.15
C ASP A 87 3.61 4.52 -15.60
N SER A 88 3.79 3.21 -15.45
CA SER A 88 2.78 2.33 -14.88
C SER A 88 2.56 2.61 -13.39
N GLU A 89 3.62 2.79 -12.62
CA GLU A 89 3.54 3.15 -11.20
C GLU A 89 2.84 4.50 -10.99
N ILE A 90 3.12 5.47 -11.86
CA ILE A 90 2.46 6.79 -11.84
C ILE A 90 0.97 6.63 -12.15
N LEU A 91 0.59 5.80 -13.11
CA LEU A 91 -0.82 5.56 -13.44
C LEU A 91 -1.57 4.92 -12.28
N VAL A 92 -1.00 3.91 -11.63
CA VAL A 92 -1.59 3.26 -10.45
C VAL A 92 -1.74 4.27 -9.31
N ALA A 93 -0.72 5.08 -9.03
CA ALA A 93 -0.79 6.12 -8.01
C ALA A 93 -1.91 7.13 -8.30
N ARG A 94 -2.11 7.53 -9.56
CA ARG A 94 -3.22 8.41 -9.98
C ARG A 94 -4.60 7.76 -9.83
N LEU A 95 -4.72 6.47 -10.11
CA LEU A 95 -5.97 5.74 -9.90
C LEU A 95 -6.33 5.71 -8.41
N ILE A 96 -5.36 5.45 -7.54
CA ILE A 96 -5.55 5.47 -6.09
C ILE A 96 -5.94 6.87 -5.61
N ASP A 97 -5.23 7.92 -6.03
CA ASP A 97 -5.57 9.31 -5.70
C ASP A 97 -7.00 9.67 -6.10
N ARG A 98 -7.40 9.29 -7.33
CA ARG A 98 -8.74 9.55 -7.84
C ARG A 98 -9.84 8.82 -7.06
N ALA A 99 -9.55 7.62 -6.56
CA ALA A 99 -10.48 6.86 -5.74
C ALA A 99 -10.60 7.41 -4.33
N LEU A 100 -9.49 7.85 -3.72
CA LEU A 100 -9.45 8.33 -2.34
C LEU A 100 -9.95 9.76 -2.17
N ARG A 101 -9.59 10.66 -3.09
CA ARG A 101 -9.89 12.10 -2.97
C ARG A 101 -11.35 12.44 -2.68
N PRO A 102 -12.35 11.80 -3.30
CA PRO A 102 -13.75 12.07 -3.00
C PRO A 102 -14.22 11.56 -1.62
N LEU A 103 -13.45 10.70 -0.97
CA LEU A 103 -13.82 10.12 0.33
C LEU A 103 -13.50 11.07 1.50
N PHE A 104 -12.62 12.03 1.29
CA PHE A 104 -12.29 13.03 2.30
C PHE A 104 -13.37 14.11 2.37
N PRO A 105 -13.75 14.55 3.59
CA PRO A 105 -14.64 15.69 3.77
C PRO A 105 -14.09 16.97 3.11
N SER A 106 -14.97 17.84 2.62
CA SER A 106 -14.58 19.08 1.93
C SER A 106 -13.89 20.10 2.84
N ASP A 107 -14.06 19.97 4.14
CA ASP A 107 -13.45 20.78 5.20
C ASP A 107 -12.17 20.18 5.78
N TYR A 108 -11.69 19.04 5.22
CA TYR A 108 -10.45 18.41 5.63
C TYR A 108 -9.26 19.08 4.93
N HIS A 109 -8.40 19.75 5.69
CA HIS A 109 -7.27 20.54 5.19
C HIS A 109 -5.90 20.00 5.61
N ALA A 110 -5.86 18.83 6.26
CA ALA A 110 -4.60 18.21 6.63
C ALA A 110 -3.89 17.55 5.43
N GLU A 111 -2.58 17.60 5.44
CA GLU A 111 -1.73 16.93 4.45
C GLU A 111 -1.79 15.41 4.64
N VAL A 112 -2.10 14.67 3.57
CA VAL A 112 -2.21 13.21 3.58
C VAL A 112 -1.18 12.61 2.63
N TYR A 113 -0.31 11.75 3.16
CA TYR A 113 0.63 10.96 2.40
C TYR A 113 0.23 9.49 2.44
N VAL A 114 -0.10 8.93 1.29
CA VAL A 114 -0.37 7.50 1.15
C VAL A 114 0.78 6.85 0.40
N THR A 115 1.57 6.05 1.10
CA THR A 115 2.67 5.30 0.50
C THR A 115 2.30 3.84 0.37
N VAL A 116 2.18 3.36 -0.86
CA VAL A 116 1.84 1.97 -1.18
C VAL A 116 3.08 1.28 -1.75
N ASN A 117 3.53 0.22 -1.07
CA ASN A 117 4.70 -0.53 -1.46
C ASN A 117 4.34 -1.97 -1.77
N LEU A 118 4.75 -2.46 -2.94
CA LEU A 118 4.71 -3.87 -3.28
C LEU A 118 5.85 -4.59 -2.55
N ILE A 119 5.52 -5.51 -1.65
CA ILE A 119 6.48 -6.25 -0.83
C ILE A 119 6.87 -7.57 -1.48
N SER A 120 5.89 -8.24 -2.09
CA SER A 120 6.08 -9.50 -2.82
C SER A 120 5.15 -9.52 -4.03
N ALA A 121 5.59 -10.10 -5.12
CA ALA A 121 4.84 -10.18 -6.38
C ALA A 121 4.68 -11.62 -6.85
N ASP A 122 3.47 -11.95 -7.26
CA ASP A 122 3.13 -13.16 -8.00
C ASP A 122 2.92 -12.80 -9.48
N LYS A 123 3.31 -13.70 -10.39
CA LYS A 123 3.20 -13.47 -11.84
C LYS A 123 1.75 -13.41 -12.33
N ASP A 124 0.86 -14.08 -11.63
CA ASP A 124 -0.54 -14.26 -12.05
C ASP A 124 -1.49 -13.25 -11.39
N ILE A 125 -0.98 -12.41 -10.47
CA ILE A 125 -1.78 -11.45 -9.71
C ILE A 125 -1.21 -10.06 -9.90
N GLN A 126 -1.97 -9.19 -10.57
CA GLN A 126 -1.60 -7.79 -10.71
C GLN A 126 -1.82 -7.02 -9.38
N PRO A 127 -0.84 -6.24 -8.93
CA PRO A 127 -0.90 -5.56 -7.64
C PRO A 127 -1.81 -4.33 -7.63
N ASP A 128 -2.24 -3.80 -8.78
CA ASP A 128 -2.96 -2.54 -8.94
C ASP A 128 -4.26 -2.50 -8.12
N ALA A 129 -5.09 -3.54 -8.26
CA ALA A 129 -6.36 -3.64 -7.54
C ALA A 129 -6.14 -3.80 -6.03
N LEU A 130 -5.11 -4.56 -5.63
CA LEU A 130 -4.75 -4.73 -4.22
C LEU A 130 -4.17 -3.44 -3.64
N ALA A 131 -3.43 -2.68 -4.42
CA ALA A 131 -2.93 -1.36 -4.04
C ALA A 131 -4.08 -0.39 -3.76
N GLY A 132 -5.10 -0.35 -4.64
CA GLY A 132 -6.31 0.42 -4.42
C GLY A 132 -7.08 0.00 -3.16
N LEU A 133 -7.24 -1.30 -2.94
CA LEU A 133 -7.89 -1.85 -1.75
C LEU A 133 -7.10 -1.55 -0.46
N ALA A 134 -5.76 -1.60 -0.52
CA ALA A 134 -4.93 -1.30 0.65
C ALA A 134 -4.97 0.19 1.03
N ALA A 135 -5.19 1.07 0.07
CA ALA A 135 -5.26 2.51 0.30
C ALA A 135 -6.65 2.97 0.77
N SER A 136 -7.72 2.25 0.45
CA SER A 136 -9.11 2.56 0.84
C SER A 136 -9.42 2.14 2.27
#